data_854876b4f3c728d4e5cbfae5b5a4e5a2
#
_entry.id   854876b4f3c728d4e5cbfae5b5a4e5a2
#
_cell.length_a   1.000
_cell.length_b   1.000
_cell.length_c   1.000
_cell.angle_alpha   90.00
_cell.angle_beta   90.00
_cell.angle_gamma   90.00
#
_symmetry.space_group_name_H-M   'P 1'
#
loop_
_entity.id
_entity.type
_entity.pdbx_description
1 polymer ?
#
loop_
_entity_poly.entity_id
_entity_poly.type
_entity_poly.pdbx_seq_one_letter_code
_entity_poly.pdbx_strand_id
1 'polypeptide(L)'
;KDATISELYDLTQTIAAKIFEGKTYPWEVLPLIKDFILELGETLDPAEYEKRGENVWIAKDAVIAPTASINGPCIIGKGAEIRQCAFIRGNAIVGEGAVVGNSTELKNVILFNKVQVPHYNYVGDSVLGYKAHMGAGSITSNVKSDKKLVVVKGADEQIETGLKKFGAMLGDEVEVGCNSVLNPGTVVGRCSNIYPVSCVRGVVPANSFSLAEICVLGVGKYAVASGRKHPYLSGSLALAGTGINKAVFINADIGKLERERFNGLRPLNVVHGQSVP
;
A
#
# COMPACT_ATOMS: atom_id res chain seq x y z
N LYS A 1 17.88 -2.48 3.24
CA LYS A 1 17.63 -1.85 4.55
C LYS A 1 16.17 -1.38 4.69
N ASP A 2 15.60 -0.78 3.68
CA ASP A 2 14.32 -0.05 3.76
C ASP A 2 13.05 -0.93 3.82
N ALA A 3 13.20 -2.25 3.95
CA ALA A 3 12.11 -3.20 3.92
C ALA A 3 11.95 -4.01 5.23
N THR A 4 12.70 -3.65 6.28
CA THR A 4 12.62 -4.36 7.56
C THR A 4 11.41 -3.91 8.39
N ILE A 5 10.98 -4.75 9.32
CA ILE A 5 9.86 -4.45 10.22
C ILE A 5 10.12 -3.15 10.99
N SER A 6 11.32 -2.97 11.53
CA SER A 6 11.69 -1.77 12.30
C SER A 6 11.68 -0.47 11.49
N GLU A 7 11.98 -0.56 10.20
CA GLU A 7 11.95 0.60 9.29
C GLU A 7 10.51 0.94 8.85
N LEU A 8 9.62 -0.03 8.87
CA LEU A 8 8.26 0.14 8.34
C LEU A 8 7.22 0.41 9.41
N TYR A 9 7.33 -0.18 10.62
CA TYR A 9 6.21 -0.24 11.56
C TYR A 9 6.55 0.19 12.97
N ASP A 10 5.62 0.91 13.58
CA ASP A 10 5.49 1.04 15.03
C ASP A 10 4.61 -0.10 15.55
N LEU A 11 5.22 -1.15 16.10
CA LEU A 11 4.52 -2.34 16.59
C LEU A 11 3.62 -2.06 17.81
N THR A 12 3.69 -0.89 18.43
CA THR A 12 2.73 -0.49 19.49
C THR A 12 1.36 -0.17 18.92
N GLN A 13 1.26 -0.01 17.61
CA GLN A 13 0.04 0.35 16.89
C GLN A 13 -0.71 -0.86 16.32
N THR A 14 -0.53 -2.03 16.91
CA THR A 14 -1.23 -3.25 16.48
C THR A 14 -1.36 -4.25 17.63
N ILE A 15 -2.50 -4.92 17.70
CA ILE A 15 -2.70 -6.08 18.58
C ILE A 15 -1.84 -7.28 18.15
N ALA A 16 -1.36 -7.27 16.91
CA ALA A 16 -0.60 -8.36 16.30
C ALA A 16 0.92 -8.27 16.54
N ALA A 17 1.41 -7.43 17.44
CA ALA A 17 2.85 -7.21 17.64
C ALA A 17 3.66 -8.51 17.78
N LYS A 18 3.15 -9.49 18.51
CA LYS A 18 3.84 -10.76 18.79
C LYS A 18 4.16 -11.59 17.53
N ILE A 19 3.36 -11.49 16.46
CA ILE A 19 3.61 -12.26 15.24
C ILE A 19 4.93 -11.87 14.57
N PHE A 20 5.41 -10.64 14.84
CA PHE A 20 6.63 -10.07 14.27
C PHE A 20 7.90 -10.43 15.08
N GLU A 21 7.76 -11.02 16.26
CA GLU A 21 8.90 -11.39 17.10
C GLU A 21 9.82 -12.37 16.39
N GLY A 22 11.13 -12.08 16.39
CA GLY A 22 12.15 -12.89 15.72
C GLY A 22 12.12 -12.84 14.19
N LYS A 23 11.32 -11.95 13.58
CA LYS A 23 11.29 -11.74 12.14
C LYS A 23 12.08 -10.49 11.75
N THR A 24 12.64 -10.51 10.57
CA THR A 24 13.35 -9.38 9.99
C THR A 24 12.45 -8.61 9.02
N TYR A 25 11.73 -9.35 8.20
CA TYR A 25 10.90 -8.79 7.14
C TYR A 25 9.41 -9.03 7.39
N PRO A 26 8.54 -8.06 7.08
CA PRO A 26 7.11 -8.17 7.38
C PRO A 26 6.39 -9.27 6.63
N TRP A 27 6.83 -9.67 5.46
CA TRP A 27 6.20 -10.75 4.71
C TRP A 27 6.40 -12.15 5.31
N GLU A 28 7.35 -12.30 6.23
CA GLU A 28 7.58 -13.55 6.93
C GLU A 28 6.39 -13.96 7.81
N VAL A 29 5.53 -12.99 8.16
CA VAL A 29 4.32 -13.27 8.97
C VAL A 29 3.14 -13.78 8.13
N LEU A 30 3.13 -13.58 6.81
CA LEU A 30 1.98 -13.92 5.97
C LEU A 30 1.50 -15.39 6.10
N PRO A 31 2.39 -16.40 6.15
CA PRO A 31 1.96 -17.78 6.36
C PRO A 31 1.50 -18.06 7.79
N LEU A 32 1.76 -17.20 8.75
CA LEU A 32 1.48 -17.39 10.17
C LEU A 32 0.15 -16.74 10.61
N ILE A 33 -0.43 -15.86 9.81
CA ILE A 33 -1.58 -15.03 10.19
C ILE A 33 -2.76 -15.88 10.68
N LYS A 34 -3.07 -16.98 9.99
CA LYS A 34 -4.20 -17.84 10.34
C LYS A 34 -4.09 -18.37 11.76
N ASP A 35 -2.99 -19.06 12.05
CA ASP A 35 -2.79 -19.73 13.32
C ASP A 35 -2.64 -18.70 14.46
N PHE A 36 -1.97 -17.60 14.19
CA PHE A 36 -1.85 -16.49 15.13
C PHE A 36 -3.22 -15.88 15.51
N ILE A 37 -4.15 -15.71 14.56
CA ILE A 37 -5.50 -15.24 14.86
C ILE A 37 -6.25 -16.21 15.75
N LEU A 38 -6.13 -17.52 15.50
CA LEU A 38 -6.79 -18.55 16.33
C LEU A 38 -6.27 -18.53 17.75
N GLU A 39 -4.95 -18.41 17.95
CA GLU A 39 -4.35 -18.32 19.29
C GLU A 39 -4.73 -16.99 19.98
N LEU A 40 -4.54 -15.87 19.32
CA LEU A 40 -4.82 -14.55 19.90
C LEU A 40 -6.29 -14.39 20.23
N GLY A 41 -7.19 -14.85 19.35
CA GLY A 41 -8.63 -14.72 19.52
C GLY A 41 -9.16 -15.34 20.82
N GLU A 42 -8.64 -16.50 21.20
CA GLU A 42 -9.04 -17.16 22.44
C GLU A 42 -8.50 -16.46 23.71
N THR A 43 -7.58 -15.50 23.58
CA THR A 43 -7.04 -14.70 24.70
C THR A 43 -7.72 -13.34 24.86
N LEU A 44 -8.58 -12.96 23.92
CA LEU A 44 -9.25 -11.66 23.96
C LEU A 44 -10.24 -11.59 25.11
N ASP A 45 -10.29 -10.42 25.78
CA ASP A 45 -11.18 -10.21 26.91
C ASP A 45 -12.66 -10.26 26.45
N PRO A 46 -13.47 -11.19 26.98
CA PRO A 46 -14.90 -11.28 26.65
C PRO A 46 -15.71 -10.03 27.09
N ALA A 47 -15.16 -9.19 27.97
CA ALA A 47 -15.78 -7.93 28.32
C ALA A 47 -15.70 -6.92 27.16
N GLU A 48 -14.68 -7.01 26.32
CA GLU A 48 -14.42 -6.09 25.23
C GLU A 48 -14.74 -6.68 23.85
N TYR A 49 -14.60 -7.98 23.67
CA TYR A 49 -14.83 -8.69 22.41
C TYR A 49 -15.95 -9.71 22.53
N GLU A 50 -16.66 -9.91 21.44
CA GLU A 50 -17.62 -11.00 21.27
C GLU A 50 -17.17 -11.95 20.18
N LYS A 51 -17.38 -13.25 20.36
CA LYS A 51 -17.14 -14.28 19.33
C LYS A 51 -18.43 -14.46 18.53
N ARG A 52 -18.39 -14.08 17.24
CA ARG A 52 -19.49 -14.25 16.30
C ARG A 52 -19.18 -15.35 15.29
N GLY A 53 -19.90 -16.44 15.34
CA GLY A 53 -19.66 -17.57 14.44
C GLY A 53 -18.33 -18.29 14.68
N GLU A 54 -17.84 -18.94 13.65
CA GLU A 54 -16.61 -19.74 13.74
C GLU A 54 -15.37 -18.86 13.58
N ASN A 55 -14.60 -18.73 14.67
CA ASN A 55 -13.31 -18.01 14.69
C ASN A 55 -13.39 -16.53 14.23
N VAL A 56 -14.47 -15.84 14.58
CA VAL A 56 -14.61 -14.40 14.33
C VAL A 56 -14.77 -13.70 15.66
N TRP A 57 -13.82 -12.84 16.02
CA TRP A 57 -13.84 -12.01 17.24
C TRP A 57 -13.98 -10.54 16.85
N ILE A 58 -15.00 -9.89 17.39
CA ILE A 58 -15.33 -8.50 17.06
C ILE A 58 -15.40 -7.70 18.34
N ALA A 59 -14.72 -6.56 18.39
CA ALA A 59 -14.83 -5.62 19.48
C ALA A 59 -16.28 -5.10 19.57
N LYS A 60 -16.81 -4.99 20.80
CA LYS A 60 -18.22 -4.65 21.04
C LYS A 60 -18.61 -3.24 20.57
N ASP A 61 -17.65 -2.35 20.46
CA ASP A 61 -17.78 -0.99 19.95
C ASP A 61 -17.49 -0.84 18.45
N ALA A 62 -17.15 -1.93 17.77
CA ALA A 62 -16.97 -1.91 16.32
C ALA A 62 -18.30 -1.78 15.59
N VAL A 63 -18.31 -1.00 14.51
CA VAL A 63 -19.50 -0.74 13.69
C VAL A 63 -19.50 -1.64 12.47
N ILE A 64 -20.42 -2.58 12.39
CA ILE A 64 -20.52 -3.54 11.29
C ILE A 64 -21.79 -3.27 10.49
N ALA A 65 -21.65 -2.95 9.21
CA ALA A 65 -22.79 -2.79 8.32
C ALA A 65 -23.52 -4.13 8.10
N PRO A 66 -24.88 -4.14 8.07
CA PRO A 66 -25.65 -5.38 7.90
C PRO A 66 -25.37 -6.15 6.62
N THR A 67 -24.84 -5.46 5.60
CA THR A 67 -24.50 -6.06 4.28
C THR A 67 -23.05 -6.51 4.18
N ALA A 68 -22.24 -6.34 5.22
CA ALA A 68 -20.88 -6.85 5.25
C ALA A 68 -20.88 -8.39 5.39
N SER A 69 -19.97 -9.05 4.67
CA SER A 69 -19.75 -10.50 4.78
C SER A 69 -18.42 -10.75 5.46
N ILE A 70 -18.42 -11.47 6.56
CA ILE A 70 -17.24 -11.70 7.39
C ILE A 70 -17.07 -13.20 7.62
N ASN A 71 -15.95 -13.74 7.13
CA ASN A 71 -15.54 -15.12 7.37
C ASN A 71 -14.34 -15.16 8.32
N GLY A 72 -14.28 -16.18 9.17
CA GLY A 72 -13.13 -16.45 10.04
C GLY A 72 -11.97 -17.17 9.33
N PRO A 73 -10.82 -17.27 10.01
CA PRO A 73 -10.53 -16.58 11.25
C PRO A 73 -10.32 -15.07 11.03
N CYS A 74 -10.86 -14.28 11.95
CA CYS A 74 -10.81 -12.81 11.84
C CYS A 74 -10.89 -12.15 13.23
N ILE A 75 -10.12 -11.09 13.43
CA ILE A 75 -10.25 -10.19 14.58
C ILE A 75 -10.55 -8.79 14.07
N ILE A 76 -11.60 -8.18 14.60
CA ILE A 76 -11.97 -6.79 14.31
C ILE A 76 -11.81 -5.97 15.59
N GLY A 77 -10.88 -5.01 15.55
CA GLY A 77 -10.46 -4.19 16.69
C GLY A 77 -11.48 -3.13 17.12
N LYS A 78 -11.20 -2.53 18.27
CA LYS A 78 -12.04 -1.50 18.90
C LYS A 78 -12.28 -0.31 17.98
N GLY A 79 -13.50 0.18 17.93
CA GLY A 79 -13.87 1.34 17.13
C GLY A 79 -13.65 1.17 15.62
N ALA A 80 -13.36 -0.05 15.15
CA ALA A 80 -13.24 -0.31 13.73
C ALA A 80 -14.59 -0.22 13.01
N GLU A 81 -14.56 0.18 11.76
CA GLU A 81 -15.77 0.34 10.94
C GLU A 81 -15.69 -0.59 9.70
N ILE A 82 -16.64 -1.52 9.62
CA ILE A 82 -16.81 -2.40 8.46
C ILE A 82 -18.06 -1.97 7.71
N ARG A 83 -17.90 -1.36 6.57
CA ARG A 83 -18.95 -0.70 5.82
C ARG A 83 -19.71 -1.66 4.89
N GLN A 84 -20.71 -1.11 4.20
CA GLN A 84 -21.62 -1.85 3.33
C GLN A 84 -20.87 -2.64 2.27
N CYS A 85 -21.28 -3.89 2.08
CA CYS A 85 -20.75 -4.80 1.09
C CYS A 85 -19.24 -5.10 1.20
N ALA A 86 -18.60 -4.77 2.33
CA ALA A 86 -17.24 -5.23 2.59
C ALA A 86 -17.21 -6.76 2.69
N PHE A 87 -16.16 -7.37 2.14
CA PHE A 87 -15.97 -8.81 2.16
C PHE A 87 -14.66 -9.20 2.83
N ILE A 88 -14.73 -9.68 4.06
CA ILE A 88 -13.59 -10.24 4.79
C ILE A 88 -13.58 -11.75 4.57
N ARG A 89 -12.63 -12.24 3.76
CA ARG A 89 -12.54 -13.66 3.38
C ARG A 89 -11.92 -14.55 4.45
N GLY A 90 -11.34 -13.96 5.50
CA GLY A 90 -10.65 -14.66 6.56
C GLY A 90 -9.15 -14.42 6.57
N ASN A 91 -8.50 -14.95 7.62
CA ASN A 91 -7.12 -14.66 7.97
C ASN A 91 -6.87 -13.14 8.02
N ALA A 92 -7.76 -12.39 8.70
CA ALA A 92 -7.70 -10.94 8.73
C ALA A 92 -7.67 -10.39 10.16
N ILE A 93 -6.72 -9.49 10.42
CA ILE A 93 -6.71 -8.64 11.61
C ILE A 93 -6.98 -7.22 11.17
N VAL A 94 -8.06 -6.64 11.67
CA VAL A 94 -8.44 -5.25 11.46
C VAL A 94 -8.15 -4.49 12.75
N GLY A 95 -7.21 -3.56 12.71
CA GLY A 95 -6.75 -2.78 13.85
C GLY A 95 -7.80 -1.83 14.41
N GLU A 96 -7.50 -1.24 15.58
CA GLU A 96 -8.38 -0.29 16.25
C GLU A 96 -8.61 0.96 15.40
N GLY A 97 -9.86 1.40 15.29
CA GLY A 97 -10.24 2.57 14.52
C GLY A 97 -9.98 2.46 13.01
N ALA A 98 -9.71 1.26 12.51
CA ALA A 98 -9.52 1.04 11.08
C ALA A 98 -10.85 1.05 10.33
N VAL A 99 -10.81 1.43 9.06
CA VAL A 99 -11.98 1.49 8.17
C VAL A 99 -11.81 0.52 7.02
N VAL A 100 -12.70 -0.47 6.94
CA VAL A 100 -12.86 -1.37 5.79
C VAL A 100 -14.13 -0.96 5.08
N GLY A 101 -13.98 -0.27 3.95
CA GLY A 101 -15.07 0.47 3.34
C GLY A 101 -15.91 -0.31 2.35
N ASN A 102 -16.74 0.43 1.63
CA ASN A 102 -17.68 -0.15 0.68
C ASN A 102 -16.99 -1.05 -0.35
N SER A 103 -17.48 -2.28 -0.47
CA SER A 103 -17.01 -3.26 -1.47
C SER A 103 -15.50 -3.52 -1.44
N THR A 104 -14.88 -3.33 -0.28
CA THR A 104 -13.48 -3.69 -0.05
C THR A 104 -13.37 -5.17 0.31
N GLU A 105 -12.45 -5.87 -0.33
CA GLU A 105 -12.16 -7.27 -0.05
C GLU A 105 -10.83 -7.40 0.70
N LEU A 106 -10.84 -8.14 1.82
CA LEU A 106 -9.66 -8.49 2.61
C LEU A 106 -9.41 -10.00 2.60
N LYS A 107 -8.15 -10.40 2.40
CA LYS A 107 -7.75 -11.81 2.43
C LYS A 107 -6.30 -11.95 2.90
N ASN A 108 -6.10 -12.62 4.02
CA ASN A 108 -4.76 -12.88 4.60
C ASN A 108 -3.98 -11.59 4.84
N VAL A 109 -4.46 -10.76 5.78
CA VAL A 109 -3.96 -9.39 6.00
C VAL A 109 -3.84 -9.04 7.48
N ILE A 110 -2.91 -8.14 7.76
CA ILE A 110 -2.84 -7.41 9.03
C ILE A 110 -2.98 -5.92 8.71
N LEU A 111 -4.08 -5.31 9.14
CA LEU A 111 -4.26 -3.86 9.14
C LEU A 111 -3.95 -3.34 10.55
N PHE A 112 -2.99 -2.44 10.67
CA PHE A 112 -2.68 -1.77 11.93
C PHE A 112 -3.79 -0.77 12.31
N ASN A 113 -3.66 -0.16 13.47
CA ASN A 113 -4.62 0.81 13.95
C ASN A 113 -4.78 1.97 12.97
N LYS A 114 -6.02 2.44 12.80
CA LYS A 114 -6.40 3.58 11.96
C LYS A 114 -6.08 3.43 10.46
N VAL A 115 -5.80 2.22 9.99
CA VAL A 115 -5.69 1.95 8.55
C VAL A 115 -7.03 2.23 7.87
N GLN A 116 -6.98 2.79 6.67
CA GLN A 116 -8.16 3.06 5.87
C GLN A 116 -8.06 2.40 4.48
N VAL A 117 -8.99 1.51 4.20
CA VAL A 117 -9.21 0.89 2.88
C VAL A 117 -10.69 1.09 2.51
N PRO A 118 -11.08 2.36 2.22
CA PRO A 118 -12.47 2.80 2.37
C PRO A 118 -13.38 2.50 1.17
N HIS A 119 -12.84 2.21 -0.02
CA HIS A 119 -13.66 2.17 -1.23
C HIS A 119 -13.10 1.23 -2.30
N TYR A 120 -13.79 0.12 -2.59
CA TYR A 120 -13.48 -0.76 -3.71
C TYR A 120 -12.01 -1.22 -3.74
N ASN A 121 -11.44 -1.49 -2.59
CA ASN A 121 -10.06 -1.95 -2.49
C ASN A 121 -10.02 -3.48 -2.52
N TYR A 122 -8.96 -4.04 -3.09
CA TYR A 122 -8.56 -5.40 -2.85
C TYR A 122 -7.25 -5.42 -2.07
N VAL A 123 -7.27 -6.02 -0.87
CA VAL A 123 -6.08 -6.16 -0.03
C VAL A 123 -5.87 -7.63 0.28
N GLY A 124 -4.88 -8.22 -0.36
CA GLY A 124 -4.57 -9.64 -0.22
C GLY A 124 -3.11 -9.88 0.10
N ASP A 125 -2.83 -10.80 1.04
CA ASP A 125 -1.48 -11.22 1.43
C ASP A 125 -0.58 -10.00 1.72
N SER A 126 -1.02 -9.13 2.63
CA SER A 126 -0.44 -7.80 2.84
C SER A 126 -0.42 -7.41 4.31
N VAL A 127 0.50 -6.49 4.65
CA VAL A 127 0.54 -5.82 5.95
C VAL A 127 0.52 -4.31 5.73
N LEU A 128 -0.44 -3.63 6.33
CA LEU A 128 -0.61 -2.18 6.24
C LEU A 128 -0.36 -1.56 7.62
N GLY A 129 0.63 -0.68 7.69
CA GLY A 129 1.07 0.00 8.91
C GLY A 129 0.08 1.06 9.41
N TYR A 130 0.37 1.60 10.57
CA TYR A 130 -0.44 2.59 11.28
C TYR A 130 -0.84 3.77 10.37
N LYS A 131 -2.15 4.07 10.31
CA LYS A 131 -2.71 5.13 9.47
C LYS A 131 -2.43 5.00 7.96
N ALA A 132 -1.97 3.86 7.47
CA ALA A 132 -1.85 3.70 6.03
C ALA A 132 -3.23 3.82 5.37
N HIS A 133 -3.28 4.50 4.23
CA HIS A 133 -4.51 4.76 3.50
C HIS A 133 -4.37 4.31 2.05
N MET A 134 -5.38 3.60 1.56
CA MET A 134 -5.48 3.21 0.15
C MET A 134 -6.66 3.93 -0.50
N GLY A 135 -6.39 4.82 -1.43
CA GLY A 135 -7.41 5.52 -2.22
C GLY A 135 -8.34 4.59 -2.97
N ALA A 136 -9.50 5.11 -3.37
CA ALA A 136 -10.54 4.34 -4.02
C ALA A 136 -10.04 3.54 -5.23
N GLY A 137 -10.40 2.25 -5.30
CA GLY A 137 -10.03 1.36 -6.40
C GLY A 137 -8.56 0.93 -6.42
N SER A 138 -7.73 1.36 -5.47
CA SER A 138 -6.35 0.86 -5.38
C SER A 138 -6.33 -0.57 -4.85
N ILE A 139 -5.38 -1.38 -5.35
CA ILE A 139 -5.33 -2.81 -5.06
C ILE A 139 -3.92 -3.31 -4.80
N THR A 140 -3.80 -4.38 -4.00
CA THR A 140 -2.58 -5.16 -3.85
C THR A 140 -2.66 -6.42 -4.72
N SER A 141 -2.01 -6.42 -5.89
CA SER A 141 -1.89 -7.63 -6.69
C SER A 141 -0.95 -8.62 -5.98
N ASN A 142 -1.44 -9.81 -5.66
CA ASN A 142 -0.72 -10.74 -4.78
C ASN A 142 -0.13 -11.97 -5.48
N VAL A 143 -0.36 -12.14 -6.77
CA VAL A 143 0.16 -13.28 -7.57
C VAL A 143 0.82 -12.75 -8.83
N LYS A 144 2.06 -13.17 -9.07
CA LYS A 144 2.77 -12.86 -10.33
C LYS A 144 2.12 -13.59 -11.51
N SER A 145 2.08 -12.96 -12.68
CA SER A 145 1.54 -13.55 -13.89
C SER A 145 2.30 -14.81 -14.34
N ASP A 146 3.61 -14.85 -14.09
CA ASP A 146 4.47 -16.00 -14.40
C ASP A 146 4.39 -17.14 -13.38
N LYS A 147 3.58 -16.99 -12.32
CA LYS A 147 3.38 -17.94 -11.22
C LYS A 147 4.64 -18.30 -10.41
N LYS A 148 5.76 -17.64 -10.62
CA LYS A 148 6.99 -17.83 -9.86
C LYS A 148 6.89 -17.23 -8.46
N LEU A 149 7.82 -17.60 -7.58
CA LEU A 149 7.95 -17.00 -6.26
C LEU A 149 8.20 -15.50 -6.34
N VAL A 150 7.69 -14.79 -5.36
CA VAL A 150 7.85 -13.34 -5.28
C VAL A 150 9.26 -13.01 -4.78
N VAL A 151 9.89 -12.05 -5.43
CA VAL A 151 11.18 -11.49 -5.04
C VAL A 151 10.96 -10.01 -4.77
N VAL A 152 11.36 -9.54 -3.60
CA VAL A 152 11.36 -8.10 -3.27
C VAL A 152 12.60 -7.48 -3.88
N LYS A 153 12.40 -6.44 -4.70
CA LYS A 153 13.46 -5.76 -5.44
C LYS A 153 13.74 -4.39 -4.79
N GLY A 154 14.81 -4.33 -4.01
CA GLY A 154 15.38 -3.07 -3.53
C GLY A 154 16.30 -2.42 -4.56
N ALA A 155 16.88 -1.26 -4.19
CA ALA A 155 17.81 -0.54 -5.07
C ALA A 155 19.08 -1.35 -5.35
N ASP A 156 19.65 -1.95 -4.31
CA ASP A 156 20.96 -2.62 -4.36
C ASP A 156 20.85 -4.13 -4.09
N GLU A 157 19.67 -4.63 -3.75
CA GLU A 157 19.49 -6.03 -3.37
C GLU A 157 18.18 -6.62 -3.88
N GLN A 158 18.17 -7.92 -4.06
CA GLN A 158 16.96 -8.69 -4.32
C GLN A 158 16.80 -9.73 -3.22
N ILE A 159 15.63 -9.74 -2.59
CA ILE A 159 15.34 -10.63 -1.46
C ILE A 159 14.31 -11.67 -1.90
N GLU A 160 14.73 -12.93 -1.93
CA GLU A 160 13.83 -14.04 -2.18
C GLU A 160 12.92 -14.25 -0.96
N THR A 161 11.62 -14.29 -1.19
CA THR A 161 10.63 -14.38 -0.10
C THR A 161 10.20 -15.82 0.18
N GLY A 162 10.39 -16.73 -0.75
CA GLY A 162 9.85 -18.08 -0.69
C GLY A 162 8.33 -18.15 -0.87
N LEU A 163 7.67 -17.01 -1.09
CA LEU A 163 6.22 -16.91 -1.13
C LEU A 163 5.71 -16.88 -2.57
N LYS A 164 4.64 -17.63 -2.83
CA LYS A 164 3.90 -17.59 -4.10
C LYS A 164 2.84 -16.49 -4.12
N LYS A 165 2.36 -16.10 -2.94
CA LYS A 165 1.38 -15.02 -2.75
C LYS A 165 1.95 -13.97 -1.81
N PHE A 166 2.03 -12.75 -2.29
CA PHE A 166 2.49 -11.60 -1.55
C PHE A 166 1.98 -10.34 -2.26
N GLY A 167 1.13 -9.58 -1.60
CA GLY A 167 0.58 -8.33 -2.13
C GLY A 167 1.54 -7.16 -1.94
N ALA A 168 1.35 -6.41 -0.85
CA ALA A 168 2.19 -5.27 -0.52
C ALA A 168 2.42 -5.12 0.99
N MET A 169 3.55 -4.51 1.34
CA MET A 169 3.86 -4.04 2.69
C MET A 169 3.86 -2.51 2.67
N LEU A 170 2.91 -1.90 3.35
CA LEU A 170 2.84 -0.45 3.49
C LEU A 170 3.30 -0.05 4.88
N GLY A 171 4.32 0.78 4.96
CA GLY A 171 4.79 1.36 6.22
C GLY A 171 3.75 2.30 6.85
N ASP A 172 4.02 2.76 8.06
CA ASP A 172 3.14 3.70 8.75
C ASP A 172 2.97 4.99 7.94
N GLU A 173 1.75 5.54 7.97
CA GLU A 173 1.40 6.82 7.33
C GLU A 173 1.65 6.86 5.81
N VAL A 174 1.56 5.72 5.14
CA VAL A 174 1.64 5.64 3.68
C VAL A 174 0.29 6.03 3.06
N GLU A 175 0.35 6.87 2.03
CA GLU A 175 -0.81 7.27 1.23
C GLU A 175 -0.72 6.67 -0.18
N VAL A 176 -1.72 5.88 -0.57
CA VAL A 176 -1.81 5.31 -1.93
C VAL A 176 -2.94 5.98 -2.70
N GLY A 177 -2.60 6.63 -3.80
CA GLY A 177 -3.57 7.31 -4.66
C GLY A 177 -4.56 6.37 -5.34
N CYS A 178 -5.72 6.90 -5.70
CA CYS A 178 -6.82 6.15 -6.31
C CYS A 178 -6.38 5.36 -7.56
N ASN A 179 -7.00 4.19 -7.76
CA ASN A 179 -6.77 3.30 -8.91
C ASN A 179 -5.31 2.90 -9.12
N SER A 180 -4.50 2.93 -8.09
CA SER A 180 -3.13 2.44 -8.14
C SER A 180 -3.05 0.92 -7.94
N VAL A 181 -2.11 0.29 -8.62
CA VAL A 181 -1.83 -1.14 -8.49
C VAL A 181 -0.47 -1.34 -7.84
N LEU A 182 -0.49 -1.96 -6.66
CA LEU A 182 0.72 -2.40 -5.98
C LEU A 182 1.01 -3.84 -6.42
N ASN A 183 2.06 -4.04 -7.21
CA ASN A 183 2.40 -5.35 -7.75
C ASN A 183 2.98 -6.29 -6.68
N PRO A 184 2.96 -7.61 -6.90
CA PRO A 184 3.46 -8.57 -5.92
C PRO A 184 4.89 -8.26 -5.47
N GLY A 185 5.07 -8.16 -4.15
CA GLY A 185 6.37 -7.84 -3.54
C GLY A 185 6.67 -6.34 -3.46
N THR A 186 5.66 -5.48 -3.62
CA THR A 186 5.83 -4.05 -3.37
C THR A 186 5.98 -3.78 -1.87
N VAL A 187 6.97 -2.97 -1.52
CA VAL A 187 7.18 -2.45 -0.17
C VAL A 187 7.25 -0.94 -0.24
N VAL A 188 6.44 -0.26 0.55
CA VAL A 188 6.41 1.21 0.58
C VAL A 188 6.82 1.68 1.97
N GLY A 189 7.91 2.44 2.05
CA GLY A 189 8.45 3.00 3.27
C GLY A 189 7.52 4.04 3.92
N ARG A 190 7.72 4.27 5.22
CA ARG A 190 6.91 5.20 6.05
C ARG A 190 6.74 6.57 5.40
N CYS A 191 5.58 7.21 5.64
CA CYS A 191 5.30 8.58 5.24
C CYS A 191 5.50 8.83 3.73
N SER A 192 5.33 7.80 2.91
CA SER A 192 5.46 7.92 1.45
C SER A 192 4.10 8.05 0.79
N ASN A 193 4.08 8.70 -0.35
CA ASN A 193 2.88 8.98 -1.12
C ASN A 193 3.02 8.38 -2.53
N ILE A 194 2.07 7.52 -2.90
CA ILE A 194 1.95 6.95 -4.24
C ILE A 194 0.91 7.78 -5.00
N TYR A 195 1.30 8.33 -6.14
CA TYR A 195 0.39 9.15 -6.94
C TYR A 195 -0.75 8.30 -7.54
N PRO A 196 -1.94 8.89 -7.76
CA PRO A 196 -3.05 8.15 -8.39
C PRO A 196 -2.67 7.50 -9.74
N VAL A 197 -3.33 6.37 -10.04
CA VAL A 197 -3.15 5.62 -11.30
C VAL A 197 -1.72 5.13 -11.49
N SER A 198 -1.03 4.83 -10.39
CA SER A 198 0.36 4.30 -10.43
C SER A 198 0.39 2.79 -10.48
N CYS A 199 1.41 2.25 -11.19
CA CYS A 199 1.76 0.84 -11.20
C CYS A 199 3.08 0.65 -10.46
N VAL A 200 3.02 0.31 -9.17
CA VAL A 200 4.17 0.28 -8.26
C VAL A 200 4.80 -1.09 -8.20
N ARG A 201 6.14 -1.15 -8.16
CA ARG A 201 6.92 -2.40 -8.03
C ARG A 201 8.17 -2.16 -7.19
N GLY A 202 8.55 -3.18 -6.41
CA GLY A 202 9.79 -3.16 -5.60
C GLY A 202 9.66 -2.28 -4.36
N VAL A 203 10.79 -1.78 -3.88
CA VAL A 203 10.87 -1.00 -2.65
C VAL A 203 10.83 0.49 -2.96
N VAL A 204 9.86 1.19 -2.39
CA VAL A 204 9.78 2.67 -2.38
C VAL A 204 10.36 3.13 -1.04
N PRO A 205 11.41 3.95 -1.01
CA PRO A 205 12.01 4.43 0.24
C PRO A 205 11.04 5.26 1.07
N ALA A 206 11.28 5.36 2.37
CA ALA A 206 10.50 6.21 3.27
C ALA A 206 10.56 7.69 2.87
N ASN A 207 9.52 8.45 3.20
CA ASN A 207 9.40 9.88 2.90
C ASN A 207 9.52 10.21 1.39
N SER A 208 9.02 9.32 0.53
CA SER A 208 9.10 9.46 -0.93
C SER A 208 7.76 9.84 -1.54
N PHE A 209 7.83 10.55 -2.68
CA PHE A 209 6.71 10.70 -3.60
C PHE A 209 6.97 9.84 -4.84
N SER A 210 6.14 8.84 -5.07
CA SER A 210 6.18 8.03 -6.29
C SER A 210 5.13 8.55 -7.26
N LEU A 211 5.59 9.11 -8.38
CA LEU A 211 4.73 9.56 -9.46
C LEU A 211 4.44 8.41 -10.43
N ALA A 212 3.25 8.41 -11.02
CA ALA A 212 2.93 7.52 -12.12
C ALA A 212 3.96 7.67 -13.24
N GLU A 213 4.36 6.55 -13.86
CA GLU A 213 5.09 6.63 -15.12
C GLU A 213 4.23 7.39 -16.13
N ILE A 214 4.67 8.59 -16.50
CA ILE A 214 4.17 9.19 -17.72
C ILE A 214 4.78 8.35 -18.84
N CYS A 215 3.98 7.45 -19.41
CA CYS A 215 4.36 6.67 -20.56
C CYS A 215 4.47 7.64 -21.75
N VAL A 216 5.60 8.33 -21.87
CA VAL A 216 6.00 8.97 -23.11
C VAL A 216 6.53 7.84 -23.98
N LEU A 217 5.85 7.54 -25.06
CA LEU A 217 6.23 6.53 -26.03
C LEU A 217 7.75 6.54 -26.25
N GLY A 218 8.42 5.51 -25.77
CA GLY A 218 9.82 5.22 -26.05
C GLY A 218 10.85 5.45 -24.94
N VAL A 219 10.49 5.94 -23.74
CA VAL A 219 11.47 6.09 -22.65
C VAL A 219 10.83 5.70 -21.31
N GLY A 220 11.02 4.45 -20.91
CA GLY A 220 10.68 4.03 -19.55
C GLY A 220 11.69 4.56 -18.56
N LYS A 221 11.26 5.20 -17.46
CA LYS A 221 11.81 5.04 -16.10
C LYS A 221 11.23 6.03 -15.09
N TYR A 222 11.20 5.57 -13.85
CA TYR A 222 10.62 6.17 -12.66
C TYR A 222 11.33 7.45 -12.20
N ALA A 223 10.56 8.43 -11.73
CA ALA A 223 11.08 9.51 -10.93
C ALA A 223 10.73 9.27 -9.47
N VAL A 224 11.73 9.11 -8.63
CA VAL A 224 11.59 9.14 -7.18
C VAL A 224 12.14 10.47 -6.71
N ALA A 225 11.29 11.32 -6.14
CA ALA A 225 11.74 12.56 -5.51
C ALA A 225 11.85 12.31 -4.00
N SER A 226 13.05 12.30 -3.46
CA SER A 226 13.29 12.33 -2.03
C SER A 226 13.40 13.78 -1.56
N GLY A 227 12.46 14.25 -0.72
CA GLY A 227 12.53 15.60 -0.17
C GLY A 227 11.47 15.85 0.90
N ARG A 228 11.88 16.56 1.94
CA ARG A 228 11.09 16.85 3.15
C ARG A 228 9.80 17.56 2.85
N LYS A 229 8.76 17.18 3.62
CA LYS A 229 7.47 17.87 3.86
C LYS A 229 7.19 19.09 2.99
N HIS A 230 6.33 18.94 2.00
CA HIS A 230 5.57 20.09 1.55
C HIS A 230 4.18 19.69 1.03
N PRO A 231 3.11 20.38 1.43
CA PRO A 231 1.78 20.18 0.88
C PRO A 231 1.65 20.67 -0.58
N TYR A 232 2.66 21.38 -1.08
CA TYR A 232 2.73 21.84 -2.47
C TYR A 232 4.18 21.76 -2.92
N LEU A 233 4.46 21.00 -3.95
CA LEU A 233 5.78 20.84 -4.55
C LEU A 233 6.31 22.20 -5.03
N SER A 234 7.16 22.83 -4.26
CA SER A 234 8.09 23.85 -4.74
C SER A 234 9.47 23.21 -4.81
N GLY A 235 9.77 22.53 -5.87
CA GLY A 235 11.06 21.88 -6.08
C GLY A 235 11.18 21.33 -7.48
N SER A 236 12.36 21.42 -8.06
CA SER A 236 12.67 20.84 -9.36
C SER A 236 12.77 19.32 -9.24
N LEU A 237 11.97 18.58 -9.98
CA LEU A 237 12.05 17.12 -10.06
C LEU A 237 13.17 16.77 -11.05
N ALA A 238 14.22 16.13 -10.58
CA ALA A 238 15.29 15.63 -11.45
C ALA A 238 15.00 14.18 -11.84
N LEU A 239 14.81 13.92 -13.13
CA LEU A 239 14.74 12.56 -13.69
C LEU A 239 16.16 12.04 -13.94
N ALA A 240 16.64 11.15 -13.09
CA ALA A 240 17.90 10.45 -13.31
C ALA A 240 17.64 9.15 -14.07
N GLY A 241 18.01 9.10 -15.34
CA GLY A 241 17.98 7.90 -16.17
C GLY A 241 19.38 7.47 -16.55
N THR A 242 19.73 6.21 -16.37
CA THR A 242 20.96 5.64 -16.87
C THR A 242 20.93 5.67 -18.40
N GLY A 243 21.84 6.42 -19.01
CA GLY A 243 22.11 6.38 -20.46
C GLY A 243 21.55 7.52 -21.29
N ILE A 244 20.92 8.54 -20.69
CA ILE A 244 20.50 9.74 -21.42
C ILE A 244 21.09 10.96 -20.71
N ASN A 245 22.00 11.66 -21.37
CA ASN A 245 22.62 12.90 -20.86
C ASN A 245 21.67 14.12 -20.92
N LYS A 246 20.40 13.96 -20.48
CA LYS A 246 19.44 15.07 -20.43
C LYS A 246 18.57 14.93 -19.18
N ALA A 247 18.68 15.89 -18.28
CA ALA A 247 17.73 16.09 -17.21
C ALA A 247 16.51 16.84 -17.76
N VAL A 248 15.32 16.32 -17.55
CA VAL A 248 14.07 17.02 -17.80
C VAL A 248 13.56 17.51 -16.45
N PHE A 249 13.49 18.83 -16.26
CA PHE A 249 12.91 19.43 -15.08
C PHE A 249 11.43 19.70 -15.35
N ILE A 250 10.55 19.09 -14.58
CA ILE A 250 9.13 19.41 -14.58
C ILE A 250 8.89 20.34 -13.38
N ASN A 251 8.60 21.60 -13.66
CA ASN A 251 8.16 22.53 -12.64
C ASN A 251 6.66 22.32 -12.43
N ALA A 252 6.26 21.82 -11.27
CA ALA A 252 4.88 21.46 -10.94
C ALA A 252 4.03 22.67 -10.51
N ASP A 253 4.36 23.87 -10.96
CA ASP A 253 3.51 25.03 -10.79
C ASP A 253 2.55 25.15 -11.97
N ILE A 254 1.37 24.54 -11.81
CA ILE A 254 0.30 24.48 -12.83
C ILE A 254 -0.27 25.86 -13.16
N GLY A 255 0.17 26.92 -12.47
CA GLY A 255 -0.32 28.29 -12.65
C GLY A 255 0.50 29.18 -13.56
N LYS A 256 1.76 28.86 -13.86
CA LYS A 256 2.62 29.69 -14.71
C LYS A 256 3.59 28.85 -15.52
N LEU A 257 3.19 28.45 -16.70
CA LEU A 257 4.12 28.01 -17.76
C LEU A 257 4.86 29.26 -18.31
N GLU A 258 5.86 29.72 -17.59
CA GLU A 258 6.85 30.60 -18.19
C GLU A 258 7.80 29.73 -19.03
N ARG A 259 7.86 30.05 -20.31
CA ARG A 259 8.75 29.42 -21.28
C ARG A 259 10.18 29.84 -20.99
N GLU A 260 10.89 29.11 -20.12
CA GLU A 260 12.35 29.22 -20.12
C GLU A 260 12.90 28.50 -21.35
N ARG A 261 13.60 29.26 -22.20
CA ARG A 261 14.33 28.71 -23.35
C ARG A 261 15.54 27.96 -22.84
N PHE A 262 15.47 26.65 -22.87
CA PHE A 262 16.67 25.81 -22.70
C PHE A 262 17.51 25.89 -23.99
N ASN A 263 18.70 26.42 -23.89
CA ASN A 263 19.66 26.42 -24.99
C ASN A 263 19.99 25.00 -25.42
N GLY A 264 19.58 24.65 -26.64
CA GLY A 264 19.92 23.37 -27.28
C GLY A 264 18.83 22.30 -27.34
N LEU A 265 17.61 22.56 -26.88
CA LEU A 265 16.48 21.64 -27.06
C LEU A 265 15.54 22.13 -28.16
N ARG A 266 15.29 21.30 -29.17
CA ARG A 266 14.20 21.57 -30.11
C ARG A 266 12.86 21.42 -29.37
N PRO A 267 11.86 22.31 -29.63
CA PRO A 267 10.55 22.14 -29.02
C PRO A 267 9.93 20.81 -29.46
N LEU A 268 9.43 20.06 -28.47
CA LEU A 268 8.54 18.93 -28.75
C LEU A 268 7.25 19.51 -29.36
N ASN A 269 6.99 19.15 -30.63
CA ASN A 269 5.71 19.42 -31.26
C ASN A 269 4.64 18.60 -30.52
N VAL A 270 3.77 19.30 -29.81
CA VAL A 270 2.53 18.71 -29.31
C VAL A 270 1.64 18.51 -30.54
N VAL A 271 1.52 17.28 -31.02
CA VAL A 271 0.54 16.93 -32.04
C VAL A 271 -0.83 16.90 -31.36
N HIS A 272 -1.63 17.93 -31.54
CA HIS A 272 -3.04 17.87 -31.24
C HIS A 272 -3.69 16.84 -32.16
N GLY A 273 -4.19 15.73 -31.59
CA GLY A 273 -4.93 14.74 -32.34
C GLY A 273 -6.14 15.39 -32.99
N GLN A 274 -6.16 15.41 -34.31
CA GLN A 274 -7.38 15.68 -35.07
C GLN A 274 -8.29 14.48 -34.93
N SER A 275 -9.55 14.74 -34.60
CA SER A 275 -10.63 13.78 -34.70
C SER A 275 -10.76 13.34 -36.15
N VAL A 276 -10.69 12.03 -36.38
CA VAL A 276 -11.01 11.42 -37.68
C VAL A 276 -12.53 11.25 -37.77
N PRO A 277 -13.17 11.51 -38.91
CA PRO A 277 -14.60 11.48 -39.08
C PRO A 277 -15.20 10.07 -38.96
#